data_eb7c4c142a10b6dd593c5eb1e26308cd
#
_entry.id   eb7c4c142a10b6dd593c5eb1e26308cd
#
_cell.length_a   1.000
_cell.length_b   1.000
_cell.length_c   1.000
_cell.angle_alpha   90.00
_cell.angle_beta   90.00
_cell.angle_gamma   90.00
#
_symmetry.space_group_name_H-M   'P 1'
#
loop_
_entity.id
_entity.type
_entity.pdbx_description
1 polymer ?
#
loop_
_entity_poly.entity_id
_entity_poly.type
_entity_poly.pdbx_seq_one_letter_code
_entity_poly.pdbx_strand_id
1 'polypeptide(L)'
;GNFTLLDKNKVIGQHDCFRMFATTNTIGLGDTTGLYHGTQQINQGQMDRWNIVTTLNYLPFEKELEIVLSKNKSYNSKEGKDKISNMIKVADLTRKGFINGDISTVMSPRTVLHWAENTKIFNDHGYAFRLTFLNKCDDMEKKIISEYYQRCFGEDLPESSINVTIS
;
A
#
# COMPACT_ATOMS: atom_id res chain seq x y z
N GLY A 1 -15.22 28.91 13.60
CA GLY A 1 -16.25 28.09 14.26
C GLY A 1 -15.83 27.70 15.67
N ASN A 2 -16.80 27.37 16.51
CA ASN A 2 -16.54 26.93 17.88
C ASN A 2 -16.74 25.44 17.99
N PHE A 3 -15.92 24.79 18.81
CA PHE A 3 -16.04 23.39 19.14
C PHE A 3 -16.47 23.21 20.60
N THR A 4 -17.57 22.49 20.83
CA THR A 4 -18.10 22.27 22.18
C THR A 4 -17.65 20.90 22.68
N LEU A 5 -16.91 20.88 23.78
CA LEU A 5 -16.56 19.68 24.52
C LEU A 5 -17.70 19.41 25.53
N LEU A 6 -18.60 18.51 25.17
CA LEU A 6 -19.78 18.19 25.99
C LEU A 6 -19.39 17.66 27.36
N ASP A 7 -18.39 16.78 27.43
CA ASP A 7 -17.91 16.15 28.67
C ASP A 7 -17.35 17.17 29.69
N LYS A 8 -16.89 18.32 29.21
CA LYS A 8 -16.28 19.37 30.04
C LYS A 8 -17.10 20.67 30.09
N ASN A 9 -18.26 20.66 29.44
CA ASN A 9 -19.12 21.83 29.27
C ASN A 9 -18.32 23.10 28.86
N LYS A 10 -17.38 22.92 27.93
CA LYS A 10 -16.46 23.96 27.50
C LYS A 10 -16.58 24.22 26.00
N VAL A 11 -16.69 25.49 25.65
CA VAL A 11 -16.63 25.95 24.25
C VAL A 11 -15.22 26.41 23.93
N ILE A 12 -14.61 25.86 22.87
CA ILE A 12 -13.28 26.22 22.40
C ILE A 12 -13.43 26.97 21.09
N GLY A 13 -12.91 28.21 21.05
CA GLY A 13 -12.79 28.99 19.82
C GLY A 13 -11.63 28.49 18.96
N GLN A 14 -11.74 28.67 17.66
CA GLN A 14 -10.68 28.36 16.71
C GLN A 14 -9.56 29.40 16.83
N HIS A 15 -8.30 28.92 16.89
CA HIS A 15 -7.13 29.78 16.80
C HIS A 15 -6.96 30.30 15.35
N ASP A 16 -6.44 31.52 15.17
CA ASP A 16 -6.31 32.16 13.84
C ASP A 16 -5.42 31.33 12.87
N CYS A 17 -4.42 30.66 13.40
CA CYS A 17 -3.53 29.78 12.63
C CYS A 17 -4.06 28.35 12.51
N PHE A 18 -5.28 28.03 12.99
CA PHE A 18 -5.81 26.68 12.87
C PHE A 18 -6.01 26.30 11.39
N ARG A 19 -5.56 25.10 11.03
CA ARG A 19 -5.78 24.49 9.72
C ARG A 19 -6.19 23.04 9.92
N MET A 20 -7.17 22.61 9.14
CA MET A 20 -7.67 21.23 9.19
C MET A 20 -7.30 20.52 7.90
N PHE A 21 -6.74 19.32 8.05
CA PHE A 21 -6.40 18.41 6.97
C PHE A 21 -7.11 17.09 7.21
N ALA A 22 -7.56 16.48 6.12
CA ALA A 22 -8.13 15.14 6.16
C ALA A 22 -7.55 14.30 5.02
N THR A 23 -7.48 12.99 5.24
CA THR A 23 -7.16 12.01 4.21
C THR A 23 -8.28 10.99 4.11
N THR A 24 -8.57 10.55 2.90
CA THR A 24 -9.59 9.54 2.64
C THR A 24 -9.16 8.67 1.47
N ASN A 25 -9.64 7.46 1.43
CA ASN A 25 -9.38 6.53 0.32
C ASN A 25 -10.29 6.79 -0.90
N THR A 26 -11.36 7.52 -0.71
CA THR A 26 -12.29 7.94 -1.77
C THR A 26 -12.52 9.45 -1.68
N ILE A 27 -12.92 10.06 -2.79
CA ILE A 27 -13.26 11.49 -2.83
C ILE A 27 -14.65 11.80 -2.28
N GLY A 28 -15.22 10.89 -1.49
CA GLY A 28 -16.56 11.08 -0.92
C GLY A 28 -17.71 10.66 -1.82
N LEU A 29 -17.44 10.08 -2.98
CA LEU A 29 -18.47 9.56 -3.91
C LEU A 29 -18.78 8.07 -3.69
N GLY A 30 -18.22 7.47 -2.66
CA GLY A 30 -18.23 6.02 -2.45
C GLY A 30 -17.14 5.32 -3.25
N ASP A 31 -17.08 4.00 -3.11
CA ASP A 31 -16.09 3.19 -3.82
C ASP A 31 -16.65 2.70 -5.15
N THR A 32 -16.03 3.15 -6.24
CA THR A 32 -16.33 2.70 -7.60
C THR A 32 -15.34 1.65 -8.10
N THR A 33 -14.26 1.41 -7.33
CA THR A 33 -13.13 0.55 -7.74
C THR A 33 -13.21 -0.85 -7.15
N GLY A 34 -14.03 -1.08 -6.12
CA GLY A 34 -14.10 -2.33 -5.38
C GLY A 34 -12.96 -2.55 -4.37
N LEU A 35 -12.02 -1.58 -4.22
CA LEU A 35 -10.89 -1.67 -3.29
C LEU A 35 -11.26 -1.30 -1.85
N TYR A 36 -12.28 -0.46 -1.67
CA TYR A 36 -12.61 0.16 -0.39
C TYR A 36 -14.07 -0.07 -0.02
N HIS A 37 -14.48 -1.34 0.01
CA HIS A 37 -15.83 -1.74 0.38
C HIS A 37 -16.24 -1.14 1.75
N GLY A 38 -17.49 -0.72 1.85
CA GLY A 38 -18.03 -0.13 3.07
C GLY A 38 -17.79 1.37 3.21
N THR A 39 -17.15 2.06 2.26
CA THR A 39 -17.10 3.52 2.26
C THR A 39 -18.46 4.09 1.90
N GLN A 40 -18.91 5.07 2.69
CA GLN A 40 -20.17 5.77 2.45
C GLN A 40 -19.95 7.06 1.65
N GLN A 41 -20.95 7.44 0.89
CA GLN A 41 -20.94 8.74 0.22
C GLN A 41 -21.03 9.87 1.24
N ILE A 42 -20.23 10.88 1.03
CA ILE A 42 -20.25 12.11 1.83
C ILE A 42 -21.34 13.04 1.25
N ASN A 43 -22.13 13.63 2.13
CA ASN A 43 -23.13 14.62 1.75
C ASN A 43 -22.47 15.81 1.04
N GLN A 44 -23.12 16.32 -0.03
CA GLN A 44 -22.63 17.46 -0.81
C GLN A 44 -22.31 18.68 0.07
N GLY A 45 -23.15 19.01 1.03
CA GLY A 45 -22.90 20.12 1.96
C GLY A 45 -21.68 19.91 2.87
N GLN A 46 -21.25 18.68 3.11
CA GLN A 46 -19.98 18.39 3.80
C GLN A 46 -18.79 18.55 2.85
N MET A 47 -18.94 18.15 1.59
CA MET A 47 -17.90 18.33 0.57
C MET A 47 -17.63 19.81 0.31
N ASP A 48 -18.64 20.65 0.23
CA ASP A 48 -18.51 22.09 0.01
C ASP A 48 -17.72 22.84 1.11
N ARG A 49 -17.53 22.20 2.28
CA ARG A 49 -16.71 22.77 3.36
C ARG A 49 -15.21 22.57 3.16
N TRP A 50 -14.80 21.74 2.22
CA TRP A 50 -13.40 21.52 1.87
C TRP A 50 -13.00 22.45 0.73
N ASN A 51 -12.25 23.52 1.05
CA ASN A 51 -11.85 24.53 0.07
C ASN A 51 -10.85 23.99 -0.96
N ILE A 52 -10.08 22.97 -0.58
CA ILE A 52 -9.05 22.36 -1.43
C ILE A 52 -9.20 20.85 -1.29
N VAL A 53 -9.42 20.20 -2.42
CA VAL A 53 -9.41 18.73 -2.54
C VAL A 53 -8.37 18.37 -3.59
N THR A 54 -7.44 17.45 -3.24
CA THR A 54 -6.41 16.99 -4.16
C THR A 54 -6.29 15.49 -4.09
N THR A 55 -5.93 14.87 -5.21
CA THR A 55 -5.68 13.44 -5.31
C THR A 55 -4.17 13.19 -5.25
N LEU A 56 -3.76 12.25 -4.42
CA LEU A 56 -2.39 11.77 -4.34
C LEU A 56 -2.29 10.42 -5.06
N ASN A 57 -1.37 10.33 -6.00
CA ASN A 57 -0.99 9.08 -6.66
C ASN A 57 0.20 8.43 -5.97
N TYR A 58 0.58 7.25 -6.46
CA TYR A 58 1.81 6.61 -6.02
C TYR A 58 3.02 7.49 -6.28
N LEU A 59 4.02 7.36 -5.41
CA LEU A 59 5.27 8.10 -5.54
C LEU A 59 6.05 7.66 -6.78
N PRO A 60 6.88 8.54 -7.37
CA PRO A 60 7.88 8.14 -8.34
C PRO A 60 8.82 7.08 -7.75
N PHE A 61 9.27 6.15 -8.60
CA PHE A 61 10.12 5.02 -8.22
C PHE A 61 11.28 5.40 -7.31
N GLU A 62 12.04 6.45 -7.68
CA GLU A 62 13.21 6.91 -6.92
C GLU A 62 12.84 7.37 -5.50
N LYS A 63 11.70 8.03 -5.36
CA LYS A 63 11.23 8.50 -4.05
C LYS A 63 10.74 7.35 -3.17
N GLU A 64 10.08 6.37 -3.74
CA GLU A 64 9.68 5.17 -3.01
C GLU A 64 10.93 4.38 -2.56
N LEU A 65 11.95 4.26 -3.43
CA LEU A 65 13.23 3.63 -3.10
C LEU A 65 13.92 4.33 -1.93
N GLU A 66 14.03 5.66 -1.96
CA GLU A 66 14.59 6.45 -0.87
C GLU A 66 13.87 6.18 0.47
N ILE A 67 12.54 6.14 0.45
CA ILE A 67 11.73 5.90 1.65
C ILE A 67 11.97 4.48 2.19
N VAL A 68 11.90 3.46 1.33
CA VAL A 68 12.08 2.07 1.78
C VAL A 68 13.48 1.86 2.35
N LEU A 69 14.53 2.40 1.72
CA LEU A 69 15.90 2.32 2.20
C LEU A 69 16.12 3.09 3.51
N SER A 70 15.50 4.27 3.66
CA SER A 70 15.60 5.06 4.89
C SER A 70 15.04 4.33 6.11
N LYS A 71 13.96 3.57 5.91
CA LYS A 71 13.31 2.74 6.94
C LYS A 71 14.04 1.42 7.16
N ASN A 72 14.77 0.94 6.16
CA ASN A 72 15.40 -0.37 6.15
C ASN A 72 16.91 -0.27 5.90
N LYS A 73 17.65 0.34 6.82
CA LYS A 73 19.10 0.63 6.72
C LYS A 73 19.99 -0.60 6.42
N SER A 74 19.52 -1.81 6.74
CA SER A 74 20.24 -3.05 6.43
C SER A 74 20.38 -3.32 4.92
N TYR A 75 19.59 -2.66 4.08
CA TYR A 75 19.67 -2.77 2.62
C TYR A 75 20.52 -1.68 1.94
N ASN A 76 21.39 -0.99 2.68
CA ASN A 76 22.22 0.06 2.11
C ASN A 76 23.40 -0.44 1.25
N SER A 77 23.70 -1.75 1.26
CA SER A 77 24.65 -2.35 0.31
C SER A 77 24.13 -2.27 -1.12
N LYS A 78 25.00 -2.41 -2.11
CA LYS A 78 24.59 -2.43 -3.52
C LYS A 78 23.55 -3.53 -3.78
N GLU A 79 23.83 -4.75 -3.34
CA GLU A 79 22.91 -5.89 -3.47
C GLU A 79 21.57 -5.65 -2.75
N GLY A 80 21.62 -5.04 -1.56
CA GLY A 80 20.40 -4.68 -0.83
C GLY A 80 19.54 -3.66 -1.57
N LYS A 81 20.16 -2.64 -2.17
CA LYS A 81 19.47 -1.64 -2.99
C LYS A 81 18.84 -2.26 -4.23
N ASP A 82 19.56 -3.16 -4.91
CA ASP A 82 19.05 -3.88 -6.08
C ASP A 82 17.83 -4.74 -5.69
N LYS A 83 17.88 -5.41 -4.53
CA LYS A 83 16.74 -6.17 -3.99
C LYS A 83 15.52 -5.29 -3.73
N ILE A 84 15.68 -4.16 -3.05
CA ILE A 84 14.57 -3.21 -2.82
C ILE A 84 14.06 -2.64 -4.15
N SER A 85 14.95 -2.31 -5.08
CA SER A 85 14.57 -1.88 -6.43
C SER A 85 13.66 -2.91 -7.12
N ASN A 86 14.00 -4.19 -7.04
CA ASN A 86 13.17 -5.25 -7.63
C ASN A 86 11.83 -5.40 -6.91
N MET A 87 11.77 -5.25 -5.58
CA MET A 87 10.50 -5.23 -4.84
C MET A 87 9.57 -4.11 -5.32
N ILE A 88 10.10 -2.90 -5.54
CA ILE A 88 9.31 -1.77 -6.05
C ILE A 88 8.87 -2.01 -7.49
N LYS A 89 9.71 -2.62 -8.34
CA LYS A 89 9.30 -3.00 -9.70
C LYS A 89 8.12 -3.98 -9.71
N VAL A 90 8.11 -4.96 -8.81
CA VAL A 90 6.96 -5.86 -8.65
C VAL A 90 5.73 -5.06 -8.25
N ALA A 91 5.85 -4.14 -7.28
CA ALA A 91 4.74 -3.28 -6.88
C ALA A 91 4.20 -2.44 -8.05
N ASP A 92 5.08 -1.88 -8.88
CA ASP A 92 4.68 -1.12 -10.06
C ASP A 92 3.96 -1.98 -11.11
N LEU A 93 4.37 -3.24 -11.28
CA LEU A 93 3.67 -4.18 -12.14
C LEU A 93 2.26 -4.49 -11.61
N THR A 94 2.09 -4.67 -10.29
CA THR A 94 0.75 -4.87 -9.71
C THR A 94 -0.14 -3.63 -9.89
N ARG A 95 0.42 -2.42 -9.74
CA ARG A 95 -0.30 -1.15 -9.96
C ARG A 95 -0.75 -0.99 -11.41
N LYS A 96 0.11 -1.35 -12.37
CA LYS A 96 -0.22 -1.35 -13.80
C LYS A 96 -1.26 -2.42 -14.14
N GLY A 97 -1.09 -3.64 -13.64
CA GLY A 97 -2.06 -4.71 -13.84
C GLY A 97 -3.45 -4.35 -13.29
N PHE A 98 -3.51 -3.67 -12.14
CA PHE A 98 -4.75 -3.15 -11.59
C PHE A 98 -5.40 -2.09 -12.50
N ILE A 99 -4.63 -1.12 -12.98
CA ILE A 99 -5.14 -0.09 -13.91
C ILE A 99 -5.65 -0.70 -15.20
N ASN A 100 -5.00 -1.76 -15.69
CA ASN A 100 -5.39 -2.47 -16.91
C ASN A 100 -6.59 -3.42 -16.69
N GLY A 101 -6.97 -3.70 -15.44
CA GLY A 101 -8.02 -4.66 -15.11
C GLY A 101 -7.56 -6.13 -15.12
N ASP A 102 -6.25 -6.39 -15.15
CA ASP A 102 -5.69 -7.74 -15.15
C ASP A 102 -5.78 -8.41 -13.76
N ILE A 103 -5.73 -7.59 -12.71
CA ILE A 103 -5.80 -7.98 -11.31
C ILE A 103 -6.61 -6.96 -10.51
N SER A 104 -7.25 -7.41 -9.42
CA SER A 104 -8.02 -6.56 -8.50
C SER A 104 -7.22 -6.13 -7.27
N THR A 105 -6.11 -6.80 -7.00
CA THR A 105 -5.26 -6.54 -5.83
C THR A 105 -4.06 -5.70 -6.21
N VAL A 106 -3.76 -4.66 -5.41
CA VAL A 106 -2.67 -3.73 -5.70
C VAL A 106 -1.70 -3.63 -4.51
N MET A 107 -0.40 -3.56 -4.81
CA MET A 107 0.64 -3.40 -3.80
C MET A 107 0.87 -1.93 -3.47
N SER A 108 0.60 -1.54 -2.24
CA SER A 108 0.89 -0.20 -1.73
C SER A 108 2.37 -0.06 -1.31
N PRO A 109 2.90 1.17 -1.16
CA PRO A 109 4.24 1.40 -0.61
C PRO A 109 4.42 0.80 0.80
N ARG A 110 3.36 0.76 1.60
CA ARG A 110 3.36 0.09 2.92
C ARG A 110 3.60 -1.41 2.78
N THR A 111 3.02 -2.04 1.77
CA THR A 111 3.23 -3.47 1.50
C THR A 111 4.68 -3.75 1.14
N VAL A 112 5.33 -2.88 0.36
CA VAL A 112 6.77 -3.00 0.04
C VAL A 112 7.62 -2.89 1.31
N LEU A 113 7.31 -1.96 2.20
CA LEU A 113 8.00 -1.83 3.50
C LEU A 113 7.88 -3.11 4.34
N HIS A 114 6.66 -3.65 4.48
CA HIS A 114 6.44 -4.90 5.22
C HIS A 114 7.13 -6.08 4.54
N TRP A 115 7.17 -6.13 3.21
CA TRP A 115 7.91 -7.17 2.51
C TRP A 115 9.40 -7.11 2.81
N ALA A 116 10.00 -5.92 2.76
CA ALA A 116 11.41 -5.73 3.11
C ALA A 116 11.71 -6.13 4.57
N GLU A 117 10.82 -5.79 5.50
CA GLU A 117 10.92 -6.18 6.92
C GLU A 117 10.81 -7.69 7.10
N ASN A 118 9.80 -8.32 6.50
CA ASN A 118 9.58 -9.75 6.58
C ASN A 118 10.71 -10.55 5.92
N THR A 119 11.31 -10.03 4.86
CA THR A 119 12.51 -10.64 4.25
C THR A 119 13.66 -10.79 5.24
N LYS A 120 13.82 -9.84 6.17
CA LYS A 120 14.84 -9.95 7.23
C LYS A 120 14.49 -11.03 8.25
N ILE A 121 13.20 -11.16 8.57
CA ILE A 121 12.72 -12.14 9.55
C ILE A 121 12.89 -13.55 9.02
N PHE A 122 12.49 -13.78 7.78
CA PHE A 122 12.48 -15.11 7.16
C PHE A 122 13.79 -15.44 6.43
N ASN A 123 14.65 -14.46 6.21
CA ASN A 123 15.87 -14.55 5.40
C ASN A 123 15.63 -15.10 3.97
N ASP A 124 14.41 -14.94 3.48
CA ASP A 124 13.96 -15.37 2.15
C ASP A 124 12.93 -14.34 1.63
N HIS A 125 13.27 -13.68 0.53
CA HIS A 125 12.42 -12.63 -0.03
C HIS A 125 11.22 -13.18 -0.80
N GLY A 126 11.32 -14.36 -1.41
CA GLY A 126 10.22 -15.02 -2.08
C GLY A 126 9.18 -15.53 -1.09
N TYR A 127 9.62 -16.19 -0.03
CA TYR A 127 8.73 -16.62 1.05
C TYR A 127 8.07 -15.42 1.75
N ALA A 128 8.85 -14.38 2.04
CA ALA A 128 8.33 -13.14 2.61
C ALA A 128 7.30 -12.48 1.69
N PHE A 129 7.50 -12.48 0.36
CA PHE A 129 6.54 -11.98 -0.62
C PHE A 129 5.22 -12.74 -0.56
N ARG A 130 5.30 -14.07 -0.54
CA ARG A 130 4.13 -14.94 -0.43
C ARG A 130 3.30 -14.61 0.80
N LEU A 131 3.92 -14.50 1.97
CA LEU A 131 3.24 -14.20 3.23
C LEU A 131 2.73 -12.77 3.32
N THR A 132 3.47 -11.82 2.75
CA THR A 132 3.12 -10.39 2.84
C THR A 132 2.02 -10.00 1.88
N PHE A 133 2.03 -10.55 0.66
CA PHE A 133 1.15 -10.11 -0.41
C PHE A 133 0.40 -11.25 -1.11
N LEU A 134 1.09 -12.23 -1.69
CA LEU A 134 0.48 -13.23 -2.57
C LEU A 134 -0.68 -14.01 -1.93
N ASN A 135 -0.55 -14.36 -0.65
CA ASN A 135 -1.59 -15.11 0.07
C ASN A 135 -2.88 -14.31 0.31
N LYS A 136 -2.84 -13.00 0.09
CA LYS A 136 -4.02 -12.11 0.19
C LYS A 136 -4.74 -11.93 -1.14
N CYS A 137 -4.14 -12.40 -2.21
CA CYS A 137 -4.67 -12.26 -3.56
C CYS A 137 -5.62 -13.41 -3.89
N ASP A 138 -6.54 -13.16 -4.82
CA ASP A 138 -7.40 -14.19 -5.38
C ASP A 138 -6.55 -15.27 -6.08
N ASP A 139 -7.01 -16.52 -6.07
CA ASP A 139 -6.28 -17.65 -6.64
C ASP A 139 -6.03 -17.49 -8.15
N MET A 140 -6.94 -16.86 -8.86
CA MET A 140 -6.78 -16.56 -10.29
C MET A 140 -5.67 -15.53 -10.56
N GLU A 141 -5.50 -14.57 -9.65
CA GLU A 141 -4.48 -13.53 -9.77
C GLU A 141 -3.09 -13.99 -9.35
N LYS A 142 -3.00 -14.99 -8.46
CA LYS A 142 -1.73 -15.49 -7.93
C LYS A 142 -0.75 -15.89 -9.02
N LYS A 143 -1.24 -16.45 -10.14
CA LYS A 143 -0.41 -16.82 -11.27
C LYS A 143 0.22 -15.60 -11.94
N ILE A 144 -0.58 -14.58 -12.25
CA ILE A 144 -0.13 -13.34 -12.88
C ILE A 144 0.88 -12.62 -11.96
N ILE A 145 0.57 -12.56 -10.67
CA ILE A 145 1.42 -11.91 -9.67
C ILE A 145 2.75 -12.67 -9.48
N SER A 146 2.72 -14.00 -9.56
CA SER A 146 3.94 -14.81 -9.53
C SER A 146 4.83 -14.56 -10.75
N GLU A 147 4.23 -14.36 -11.94
CA GLU A 147 4.96 -13.97 -13.14
C GLU A 147 5.62 -12.57 -13.00
N TYR A 148 4.95 -11.62 -12.33
CA TYR A 148 5.54 -10.30 -12.04
C TYR A 148 6.76 -10.42 -11.14
N TYR A 149 6.68 -11.28 -10.11
CA TYR A 149 7.83 -11.57 -9.25
C TYR A 149 8.98 -12.18 -10.05
N GLN A 150 8.71 -13.24 -10.82
CA GLN A 150 9.72 -13.92 -11.64
C GLN A 150 10.43 -12.98 -12.61
N ARG A 151 9.70 -12.07 -13.26
CA ARG A 151 10.28 -11.06 -14.17
C ARG A 151 11.28 -10.13 -13.49
N CYS A 152 11.04 -9.81 -12.20
CA CYS A 152 11.88 -8.85 -11.48
C CYS A 152 13.04 -9.50 -10.74
N PHE A 153 12.87 -10.72 -10.24
CA PHE A 153 13.88 -11.43 -9.47
C PHE A 153 14.61 -12.52 -10.25
N GLY A 154 14.05 -12.99 -11.37
CA GLY A 154 14.66 -14.01 -12.22
C GLY A 154 14.54 -15.44 -11.66
N GLU A 155 13.72 -15.64 -10.64
CA GLU A 155 13.50 -16.91 -9.97
C GLU A 155 12.00 -17.14 -9.69
N ASP A 156 11.62 -18.40 -9.54
CA ASP A 156 10.28 -18.77 -9.16
C ASP A 156 10.03 -18.56 -7.67
N LEU A 157 8.78 -18.31 -7.32
CA LEU A 157 8.41 -18.23 -5.91
C LEU A 157 8.52 -19.60 -5.24
N PRO A 158 9.04 -19.66 -3.99
CA PRO A 158 9.06 -20.90 -3.23
C PRO A 158 7.64 -21.45 -3.06
N GLU A 159 7.52 -22.77 -2.99
CA GLU A 159 6.25 -23.43 -2.76
C GLU A 159 5.62 -23.01 -1.43
N SER A 160 4.29 -23.07 -1.36
CA SER A 160 3.59 -22.83 -0.11
C SER A 160 3.89 -23.95 0.89
N SER A 161 4.17 -23.60 2.14
CA SER A 161 4.35 -24.57 3.22
C SER A 161 3.16 -25.53 3.42
N ILE A 162 1.99 -25.19 2.87
CA ILE A 162 0.79 -26.05 2.88
C ILE A 162 0.98 -27.29 1.97
N ASN A 163 1.85 -27.19 0.97
CA ASN A 163 2.13 -28.29 0.03
C ASN A 163 3.31 -29.17 0.47
N VAL A 164 3.92 -28.89 1.62
CA VAL A 164 4.94 -29.77 2.19
C VAL A 164 4.22 -31.01 2.74
N THR A 165 4.21 -32.08 1.94
CA THR A 165 3.78 -33.39 2.40
C THR A 165 4.77 -33.82 3.48
N ILE A 166 4.31 -33.90 4.73
CA ILE A 166 5.08 -34.51 5.79
C ILE A 166 5.15 -36.00 5.45
N SER A 167 6.26 -36.41 4.85
CA SER A 167 6.62 -37.81 4.62
C SER A 167 7.09 -38.45 5.91
#